data_15b3eb106a795dacc33f50f57114a02c
#
_entry.id   15b3eb106a795dacc33f50f57114a02c
#
_cell.length_a   1.000
_cell.length_b   1.000
_cell.length_c   1.000
_cell.angle_alpha   90.00
_cell.angle_beta   90.00
_cell.angle_gamma   90.00
#
_symmetry.space_group_name_H-M   'P 1'
#
loop_
_entity.id
_entity.type
_entity.pdbx_description
1 polymer ?
#
loop_
_entity_poly.entity_id
_entity_poly.type
_entity_poly.pdbx_seq_one_letter_code
_entity_poly.pdbx_strand_id
1 'polypeptide(L)'
;MKPQSILIDPDKVKDFIDLTPLLRDSVEIIPLETKDECLLSEIERIEFYKDRVFVLDRTRKGVYMFDQSGRFIGKIGCQGSGPGEFTSVGFFCVTGDSVLISDQHQSKWVVYNLQDKRTTEFSCGEFTYLNGFLMGRNLYLVSNYNKSQSDRFNLYKFDLSTRKIEEALIPFEEKMDKYSTTAFTIYASQYQDTAFLIYPFNDTIYEVSSKGAQPFYTIDFTQRNLPDDIEPINNSFRLAVAKGNFVKGLSYTY
;
A
#
# COMPACT_ATOMS: atom_id res chain seq x y z
N MET A 1 -20.08 15.83 2.96
CA MET A 1 -19.64 16.69 4.10
C MET A 1 -18.36 17.39 3.67
N LYS A 2 -18.09 18.65 4.04
CA LYS A 2 -16.75 19.23 3.75
C LYS A 2 -15.72 18.53 4.66
N PRO A 3 -14.54 18.18 4.14
CA PRO A 3 -13.49 17.59 4.97
C PRO A 3 -13.04 18.60 6.04
N GLN A 4 -12.61 18.08 7.18
CA GLN A 4 -12.01 18.91 8.23
C GLN A 4 -10.58 19.27 7.83
N SER A 5 -10.18 20.54 7.98
CA SER A 5 -8.81 20.96 7.70
C SER A 5 -7.93 20.76 8.93
N ILE A 6 -6.74 20.20 8.69
CA ILE A 6 -5.66 20.06 9.68
C ILE A 6 -4.51 20.96 9.23
N LEU A 7 -4.18 21.94 10.05
CA LEU A 7 -3.06 22.84 9.81
C LEU A 7 -1.76 22.20 10.32
N ILE A 8 -0.78 22.03 9.45
CA ILE A 8 0.57 21.58 9.78
C ILE A 8 1.56 22.66 9.35
N ASP A 9 2.26 23.23 10.32
CA ASP A 9 3.36 24.15 10.06
C ASP A 9 4.68 23.37 10.02
N PRO A 10 5.25 23.10 8.84
CA PRO A 10 6.47 22.29 8.70
C PRO A 10 7.69 22.90 9.40
N ASP A 11 7.68 24.21 9.66
CA ASP A 11 8.78 24.90 10.35
C ASP A 11 8.75 24.70 11.86
N LYS A 12 7.64 24.18 12.39
CA LYS A 12 7.44 23.86 13.80
C LYS A 12 7.43 22.38 14.12
N VAL A 13 7.73 21.56 13.13
CA VAL A 13 7.81 20.09 13.32
C VAL A 13 9.00 19.78 14.22
N LYS A 14 8.80 18.90 15.19
CA LYS A 14 9.87 18.40 16.06
C LYS A 14 10.64 17.27 15.35
N ASP A 15 11.93 17.17 15.62
CA ASP A 15 12.78 16.10 15.08
C ASP A 15 12.37 14.70 15.57
N PHE A 16 11.62 14.64 16.66
CA PHE A 16 11.09 13.39 17.21
C PHE A 16 9.74 13.61 17.89
N ILE A 17 8.93 12.56 17.93
CA ILE A 17 7.66 12.51 18.67
C ILE A 17 7.79 11.42 19.73
N ASP A 18 7.45 11.76 20.96
CA ASP A 18 7.23 10.78 22.02
C ASP A 18 5.89 10.07 21.76
N LEU A 19 5.95 8.80 21.40
CA LEU A 19 4.77 7.96 21.16
C LEU A 19 4.20 7.36 22.45
N THR A 20 4.89 7.46 23.58
CA THR A 20 4.46 6.87 24.85
C THR A 20 3.02 7.23 25.24
N PRO A 21 2.55 8.50 25.08
CA PRO A 21 1.17 8.85 25.38
C PRO A 21 0.12 8.20 24.47
N LEU A 22 0.54 7.68 23.30
CA LEU A 22 -0.33 7.03 22.33
C LEU A 22 -0.36 5.51 22.52
N LEU A 23 0.60 4.95 23.23
CA LEU A 23 0.65 3.53 23.56
C LEU A 23 -0.37 3.21 24.66
N ARG A 24 -1.13 2.15 24.46
CA ARG A 24 -1.99 1.57 25.48
C ARG A 24 -1.26 0.39 26.09
N ASP A 25 -1.37 0.20 27.37
CA ASP A 25 -0.94 -0.97 28.16
C ASP A 25 0.54 -1.38 28.01
N SER A 26 0.92 -2.18 27.03
CA SER A 26 2.26 -2.75 26.92
C SER A 26 2.72 -2.80 25.47
N VAL A 27 4.04 -2.80 25.28
CA VAL A 27 4.69 -3.09 23.99
C VAL A 27 5.15 -4.53 24.01
N GLU A 28 4.74 -5.31 23.03
CA GLU A 28 5.23 -6.67 22.80
C GLU A 28 6.33 -6.67 21.75
N ILE A 29 7.44 -7.33 22.04
CA ILE A 29 8.54 -7.52 21.12
C ILE A 29 8.54 -8.97 20.66
N ILE A 30 8.35 -9.20 19.37
CA ILE A 30 8.37 -10.52 18.74
C ILE A 30 9.68 -10.67 17.96
N PRO A 31 10.70 -11.33 18.51
CA PRO A 31 11.94 -11.58 17.77
C PRO A 31 11.69 -12.62 16.67
N LEU A 32 11.91 -12.27 15.41
CA LEU A 32 11.79 -13.22 14.32
C LEU A 32 13.00 -14.15 14.27
N GLU A 33 12.75 -15.43 14.03
CA GLU A 33 13.79 -16.44 13.88
C GLU A 33 14.74 -16.07 12.73
N THR A 34 16.06 -16.19 12.97
CA THR A 34 17.11 -15.81 12.03
C THR A 34 17.94 -17.04 11.67
N LYS A 35 17.60 -17.64 10.54
CA LYS A 35 18.32 -18.78 9.91
C LYS A 35 18.50 -18.49 8.43
N ASP A 36 19.37 -19.22 7.76
CA ASP A 36 19.61 -19.05 6.31
C ASP A 36 18.33 -19.11 5.48
N GLU A 37 17.36 -19.94 5.89
CA GLU A 37 16.08 -20.14 5.21
C GLU A 37 15.11 -18.95 5.37
N CYS A 38 15.23 -18.20 6.46
CA CYS A 38 14.32 -17.11 6.83
C CYS A 38 15.05 -15.78 7.14
N LEU A 39 16.31 -15.67 6.75
CA LEU A 39 17.03 -14.41 6.89
C LEU A 39 16.38 -13.34 6.01
N LEU A 40 15.88 -12.29 6.62
CA LEU A 40 15.30 -11.15 5.93
C LEU A 40 16.38 -10.12 5.58
N SER A 41 16.30 -9.58 4.37
CA SER A 41 17.17 -8.49 3.90
C SER A 41 16.53 -7.13 4.13
N GLU A 42 15.23 -7.04 3.85
CA GLU A 42 14.47 -5.81 3.96
C GLU A 42 13.00 -6.14 4.29
N ILE A 43 12.47 -5.51 5.32
CA ILE A 43 11.06 -5.67 5.69
C ILE A 43 10.28 -4.54 5.01
N GLU A 44 9.51 -4.87 3.98
CA GLU A 44 8.74 -3.88 3.24
C GLU A 44 7.28 -3.82 3.69
N ARG A 45 6.71 -4.96 4.03
CA ARG A 45 5.33 -5.05 4.50
C ARG A 45 5.19 -6.16 5.52
N ILE A 46 4.43 -5.88 6.57
CA ILE A 46 4.05 -6.87 7.57
C ILE A 46 2.53 -6.95 7.59
N GLU A 47 1.99 -8.17 7.63
CA GLU A 47 0.58 -8.43 7.90
C GLU A 47 0.43 -9.41 9.05
N PHE A 48 -0.39 -9.05 10.03
CA PHE A 48 -0.80 -9.93 11.11
C PHE A 48 -2.16 -10.53 10.75
N TYR A 49 -2.22 -11.85 10.70
CA TYR A 49 -3.47 -12.53 10.42
C TYR A 49 -3.61 -13.80 11.26
N LYS A 50 -4.68 -13.86 12.07
CA LYS A 50 -4.88 -14.90 13.08
C LYS A 50 -3.66 -14.98 14.01
N ASP A 51 -3.04 -16.16 14.08
CA ASP A 51 -1.88 -16.51 14.89
C ASP A 51 -0.54 -16.44 14.13
N ARG A 52 -0.47 -15.67 13.05
CA ARG A 52 0.67 -15.64 12.13
C ARG A 52 1.10 -14.23 11.77
N VAL A 53 2.38 -14.10 11.50
CA VAL A 53 3.01 -12.88 10.99
C VAL A 53 3.52 -13.18 9.59
N PHE A 54 3.12 -12.36 8.62
CA PHE A 54 3.57 -12.46 7.24
C PHE A 54 4.44 -11.25 6.92
N VAL A 55 5.61 -11.50 6.35
CA VAL A 55 6.61 -10.47 6.05
C VAL A 55 6.98 -10.52 4.58
N LEU A 56 6.81 -9.41 3.88
CA LEU A 56 7.32 -9.26 2.52
C LEU A 56 8.77 -8.78 2.58
N ASP A 57 9.66 -9.58 2.01
CA ASP A 57 11.02 -9.18 1.64
C ASP A 57 11.10 -9.16 0.10
N ARG A 58 11.05 -7.95 -0.48
CA ARG A 58 11.09 -7.78 -1.93
C ARG A 58 12.48 -8.09 -2.50
N THR A 59 13.54 -7.79 -1.77
CA THR A 59 14.93 -8.09 -2.16
C THR A 59 15.13 -9.58 -2.31
N ARG A 60 14.60 -10.38 -1.38
CA ARG A 60 14.63 -11.84 -1.44
C ARG A 60 13.44 -12.44 -2.20
N LYS A 61 12.61 -11.60 -2.78
CA LYS A 61 11.44 -11.97 -3.61
C LYS A 61 10.58 -13.05 -2.94
N GLY A 62 9.98 -12.71 -1.80
CA GLY A 62 9.11 -13.68 -1.13
C GLY A 62 8.34 -13.11 0.04
N VAL A 63 7.27 -13.83 0.39
CA VAL A 63 6.50 -13.62 1.60
C VAL A 63 6.89 -14.72 2.59
N TYR A 64 7.37 -14.32 3.76
CA TYR A 64 7.80 -15.23 4.82
C TYR A 64 6.73 -15.29 5.89
N MET A 65 6.45 -16.46 6.41
CA MET A 65 5.42 -16.70 7.42
C MET A 65 6.07 -17.15 8.73
N PHE A 66 5.70 -16.51 9.82
CA PHE A 66 6.13 -16.82 11.18
C PHE A 66 4.91 -17.06 12.07
N ASP A 67 5.08 -17.78 13.17
CA ASP A 67 4.06 -17.86 14.22
C ASP A 67 4.12 -16.63 15.15
N GLN A 68 3.19 -16.53 16.11
CA GLN A 68 3.13 -15.41 17.06
C GLN A 68 4.38 -15.30 17.95
N SER A 69 5.15 -16.37 18.13
CA SER A 69 6.40 -16.34 18.86
C SER A 69 7.61 -15.94 18.01
N GLY A 70 7.39 -15.67 16.72
CA GLY A 70 8.44 -15.32 15.76
C GLY A 70 9.17 -16.52 15.15
N ARG A 71 8.73 -17.78 15.37
CA ARG A 71 9.35 -18.95 14.75
C ARG A 71 8.95 -19.05 13.29
N PHE A 72 9.89 -19.37 12.43
CA PHE A 72 9.67 -19.53 11.01
C PHE A 72 8.79 -20.75 10.71
N ILE A 73 7.74 -20.55 9.92
CA ILE A 73 6.83 -21.59 9.45
C ILE A 73 7.14 -21.99 8.01
N GLY A 74 7.46 -21.02 7.16
CA GLY A 74 7.77 -21.29 5.77
C GLY A 74 7.73 -20.05 4.88
N LYS A 75 8.21 -20.21 3.65
CA LYS A 75 8.11 -19.22 2.58
C LYS A 75 6.88 -19.53 1.73
N ILE A 76 6.13 -18.49 1.37
CA ILE A 76 4.90 -18.60 0.59
C ILE A 76 5.22 -18.58 -0.89
N GLY A 77 4.75 -19.61 -1.60
CA GLY A 77 4.86 -19.77 -3.04
C GLY A 77 6.28 -20.01 -3.54
N CYS A 78 6.43 -20.06 -4.86
CA CYS A 78 7.69 -20.31 -5.56
C CYS A 78 8.01 -19.18 -6.53
N GLN A 79 9.30 -18.84 -6.62
CA GLN A 79 9.79 -17.89 -7.61
C GLN A 79 9.99 -18.60 -8.95
N GLY A 80 9.42 -18.03 -10.01
CA GLY A 80 9.53 -18.53 -11.37
C GLY A 80 8.48 -17.92 -12.28
N SER A 81 8.41 -18.40 -13.53
CA SER A 81 7.44 -17.94 -14.54
C SER A 81 6.39 -19.01 -14.90
N GLY A 82 6.43 -20.16 -14.25
CA GLY A 82 5.48 -21.24 -14.45
C GLY A 82 4.11 -21.00 -13.80
N PRO A 83 3.17 -21.90 -14.02
CA PRO A 83 1.86 -21.83 -13.37
C PRO A 83 1.98 -21.84 -11.84
N GLY A 84 1.32 -20.89 -11.17
CA GLY A 84 1.38 -20.73 -9.72
C GLY A 84 2.69 -20.18 -9.16
N GLU A 85 3.64 -19.82 -10.02
CA GLU A 85 4.88 -19.14 -9.66
C GLU A 85 4.79 -17.63 -9.90
N PHE A 86 5.67 -16.86 -9.27
CA PHE A 86 5.77 -15.42 -9.46
C PHE A 86 7.21 -14.97 -9.72
N THR A 87 7.40 -13.98 -10.56
CA THR A 87 8.71 -13.38 -10.86
C THR A 87 9.01 -12.18 -9.99
N SER A 88 7.96 -11.52 -9.51
CA SER A 88 8.06 -10.37 -8.62
C SER A 88 6.93 -10.41 -7.58
N VAL A 89 7.13 -9.70 -6.48
CA VAL A 89 6.07 -9.45 -5.50
C VAL A 89 5.86 -7.96 -5.42
N GLY A 90 4.80 -7.46 -6.05
CA GLY A 90 4.39 -6.06 -5.95
C GLY A 90 3.87 -5.76 -4.55
N PHE A 91 2.91 -6.55 -4.10
CA PHE A 91 2.40 -6.60 -2.73
C PHE A 91 1.66 -7.91 -2.49
N PHE A 92 1.26 -8.16 -1.25
CA PHE A 92 0.45 -9.33 -0.90
C PHE A 92 -0.68 -8.94 0.04
N CYS A 93 -1.68 -9.82 0.13
CA CYS A 93 -2.77 -9.74 1.11
C CYS A 93 -3.06 -11.14 1.66
N VAL A 94 -3.53 -11.20 2.91
CA VAL A 94 -3.93 -12.45 3.56
C VAL A 94 -5.43 -12.44 3.81
N THR A 95 -6.13 -13.50 3.39
CA THR A 95 -7.57 -13.65 3.62
C THR A 95 -7.99 -15.11 3.74
N GLY A 96 -8.82 -15.43 4.73
CA GLY A 96 -9.23 -16.81 4.96
C GLY A 96 -8.02 -17.73 5.16
N ASP A 97 -7.90 -18.74 4.31
CA ASP A 97 -6.77 -19.66 4.29
C ASP A 97 -5.86 -19.43 3.08
N SER A 98 -5.83 -18.19 2.56
CA SER A 98 -5.09 -17.87 1.34
C SER A 98 -4.21 -16.63 1.50
N VAL A 99 -3.06 -16.68 0.83
CA VAL A 99 -2.20 -15.52 0.58
C VAL A 99 -2.28 -15.20 -0.91
N LEU A 100 -2.66 -13.96 -1.20
CA LEU A 100 -2.71 -13.42 -2.55
C LEU A 100 -1.43 -12.64 -2.81
N ILE A 101 -0.69 -12.98 -3.83
CA ILE A 101 0.56 -12.32 -4.24
C ILE A 101 0.33 -11.65 -5.59
N SER A 102 0.57 -10.36 -5.66
CA SER A 102 0.52 -9.60 -6.90
C SER A 102 1.86 -9.71 -7.64
N ASP A 103 1.86 -10.33 -8.81
CA ASP A 103 2.97 -10.27 -9.75
C ASP A 103 2.67 -9.28 -10.88
N GLN A 104 3.16 -8.07 -10.73
CA GLN A 104 2.93 -7.00 -11.69
C GLN A 104 3.68 -7.21 -13.00
N HIS A 105 4.83 -7.90 -12.98
CA HIS A 105 5.59 -8.20 -14.19
C HIS A 105 4.87 -9.18 -15.11
N GLN A 106 4.13 -10.13 -14.53
CA GLN A 106 3.33 -11.09 -15.28
C GLN A 106 1.85 -10.70 -15.36
N SER A 107 1.45 -9.53 -14.82
CA SER A 107 0.07 -9.03 -14.79
C SER A 107 -0.92 -10.05 -14.22
N LYS A 108 -0.50 -10.78 -13.19
CA LYS A 108 -1.31 -11.82 -12.55
C LYS A 108 -1.27 -11.78 -11.04
N TRP A 109 -2.25 -12.42 -10.45
CA TRP A 109 -2.30 -12.76 -9.04
C TRP A 109 -2.06 -14.24 -8.86
N VAL A 110 -1.19 -14.59 -7.93
CA VAL A 110 -0.98 -15.96 -7.46
C VAL A 110 -1.66 -16.09 -6.11
N VAL A 111 -2.56 -17.06 -5.99
CA VAL A 111 -3.28 -17.37 -4.74
C VAL A 111 -2.69 -18.64 -4.19
N TYR A 112 -2.06 -18.54 -3.04
CA TYR A 112 -1.48 -19.66 -2.32
C TYR A 112 -2.40 -20.07 -1.16
N ASN A 113 -2.86 -21.31 -1.15
CA ASN A 113 -3.64 -21.87 -0.06
C ASN A 113 -2.71 -22.36 1.07
N LEU A 114 -2.97 -21.88 2.28
CA LEU A 114 -2.14 -22.16 3.46
C LEU A 114 -2.31 -23.57 4.03
N GLN A 115 -3.42 -24.27 3.71
CA GLN A 115 -3.70 -25.60 4.24
C GLN A 115 -3.11 -26.69 3.36
N ASP A 116 -3.44 -26.69 2.07
CA ASP A 116 -3.06 -27.75 1.14
C ASP A 116 -1.87 -27.37 0.22
N LYS A 117 -1.37 -26.12 0.37
CA LYS A 117 -0.26 -25.54 -0.39
C LYS A 117 -0.50 -25.47 -1.90
N ARG A 118 -1.75 -25.61 -2.36
CA ARG A 118 -2.09 -25.45 -3.76
C ARG A 118 -2.01 -23.98 -4.17
N THR A 119 -1.61 -23.78 -5.41
CA THR A 119 -1.59 -22.46 -6.05
C THR A 119 -2.61 -22.40 -7.16
N THR A 120 -3.27 -21.27 -7.27
CA THR A 120 -4.08 -20.89 -8.43
C THR A 120 -3.68 -19.48 -8.86
N GLU A 121 -4.07 -19.09 -10.06
CA GLU A 121 -3.76 -17.74 -10.54
C GLU A 121 -4.93 -17.13 -11.28
N PHE A 122 -4.97 -15.81 -11.33
CA PHE A 122 -5.91 -15.05 -12.14
C PHE A 122 -5.30 -13.71 -12.55
N SER A 123 -5.83 -13.13 -13.63
CA SER A 123 -5.48 -11.78 -14.07
C SER A 123 -6.52 -10.77 -13.59
N CYS A 124 -6.09 -9.55 -13.25
CA CYS A 124 -6.98 -8.41 -13.06
C CYS A 124 -7.37 -7.71 -14.38
N GLY A 125 -6.95 -8.26 -15.53
CA GLY A 125 -7.13 -7.62 -16.83
C GLY A 125 -6.08 -6.54 -17.11
N GLU A 126 -6.37 -5.68 -18.08
CA GLU A 126 -5.51 -4.57 -18.52
C GLU A 126 -5.62 -3.35 -17.60
N PHE A 127 -5.36 -3.56 -16.33
CA PHE A 127 -5.56 -2.57 -15.31
C PHE A 127 -4.26 -2.33 -14.54
N THR A 128 -3.85 -1.07 -14.44
CA THR A 128 -2.60 -0.68 -13.78
C THR A 128 -2.84 -0.31 -12.33
N TYR A 129 -2.20 -1.02 -11.43
CA TYR A 129 -2.16 -0.73 -10.00
C TYR A 129 -0.74 -0.97 -9.47
N LEU A 130 -0.37 -0.28 -8.42
CA LEU A 130 0.96 -0.41 -7.82
C LEU A 130 0.92 -1.08 -6.46
N ASN A 131 -0.17 -0.92 -5.75
CA ASN A 131 -0.32 -1.47 -4.42
C ASN A 131 -1.81 -1.68 -4.11
N GLY A 132 -2.12 -2.23 -2.93
CA GLY A 132 -3.50 -2.45 -2.52
C GLY A 132 -3.62 -2.90 -1.07
N PHE A 133 -4.85 -3.02 -0.63
CA PHE A 133 -5.21 -3.56 0.68
C PHE A 133 -6.53 -4.32 0.57
N LEU A 134 -6.71 -5.26 1.48
CA LEU A 134 -7.92 -6.06 1.56
C LEU A 134 -8.84 -5.52 2.64
N MET A 135 -10.13 -5.35 2.33
CA MET A 135 -11.14 -4.99 3.31
C MET A 135 -12.41 -5.81 3.06
N GLY A 136 -12.74 -6.67 4.02
CA GLY A 136 -13.77 -7.69 3.82
C GLY A 136 -13.38 -8.68 2.70
N ARG A 137 -14.25 -8.83 1.70
CA ARG A 137 -13.99 -9.67 0.52
C ARG A 137 -13.43 -8.90 -0.68
N ASN A 138 -13.28 -7.59 -0.56
CA ASN A 138 -12.88 -6.72 -1.64
C ASN A 138 -11.41 -6.35 -1.52
N LEU A 139 -10.73 -6.38 -2.65
CA LEU A 139 -9.38 -5.88 -2.79
C LEU A 139 -9.44 -4.45 -3.34
N TYR A 140 -8.85 -3.53 -2.62
CA TYR A 140 -8.75 -2.13 -3.03
C TYR A 140 -7.38 -1.91 -3.66
N LEU A 141 -7.37 -1.54 -4.94
CA LEU A 141 -6.17 -1.41 -5.76
C LEU A 141 -5.86 0.06 -6.00
N VAL A 142 -4.65 0.48 -5.69
CA VAL A 142 -4.18 1.87 -5.78
C VAL A 142 -3.33 2.06 -7.03
N SER A 143 -3.70 3.00 -7.87
CA SER A 143 -3.03 3.27 -9.15
C SER A 143 -1.92 4.33 -9.08
N ASN A 144 -1.94 5.25 -8.11
CA ASN A 144 -1.01 6.37 -7.99
C ASN A 144 -0.87 7.17 -9.30
N TYR A 145 -1.98 7.69 -9.80
CA TYR A 145 -2.09 8.46 -11.06
C TYR A 145 -1.71 7.68 -12.32
N ASN A 146 -1.53 6.36 -12.23
CA ASN A 146 -1.41 5.54 -13.42
C ASN A 146 -2.82 5.30 -13.98
N LYS A 147 -3.11 5.89 -15.13
CA LYS A 147 -4.38 5.66 -15.80
C LYS A 147 -4.47 4.23 -16.33
N SER A 148 -5.65 3.69 -16.28
CA SER A 148 -5.96 2.40 -16.89
C SER A 148 -6.84 2.64 -18.12
N GLN A 149 -6.33 2.35 -19.30
CA GLN A 149 -6.96 2.71 -20.57
C GLN A 149 -7.28 4.23 -20.64
N SER A 150 -8.55 4.61 -20.65
CA SER A 150 -9.00 6.01 -20.61
C SER A 150 -9.38 6.49 -19.22
N ASP A 151 -9.42 5.61 -18.22
CA ASP A 151 -9.96 5.91 -16.91
C ASP A 151 -8.89 6.46 -15.98
N ARG A 152 -9.25 7.51 -15.23
CA ARG A 152 -8.40 8.23 -14.29
C ARG A 152 -8.95 8.16 -12.88
N PHE A 153 -8.66 7.04 -12.20
CA PHE A 153 -9.03 6.84 -10.82
C PHE A 153 -7.81 6.35 -10.02
N ASN A 154 -7.69 6.82 -8.78
CA ASN A 154 -6.59 6.42 -7.90
C ASN A 154 -6.90 5.17 -7.08
N LEU A 155 -8.16 4.80 -6.95
CA LEU A 155 -8.58 3.63 -6.19
C LEU A 155 -9.65 2.85 -6.95
N TYR A 156 -9.50 1.54 -6.98
CA TYR A 156 -10.47 0.64 -7.57
C TYR A 156 -10.85 -0.45 -6.58
N LYS A 157 -12.12 -0.72 -6.48
CA LYS A 157 -12.68 -1.82 -5.70
C LYS A 157 -12.83 -3.05 -6.60
N PHE A 158 -12.13 -4.11 -6.26
CA PHE A 158 -12.11 -5.37 -6.99
C PHE A 158 -12.72 -6.47 -6.14
N ASP A 159 -13.75 -7.13 -6.63
CA ASP A 159 -14.37 -8.27 -5.96
C ASP A 159 -13.61 -9.56 -6.29
N LEU A 160 -13.08 -10.21 -5.26
CA LEU A 160 -12.29 -11.44 -5.39
C LEU A 160 -13.12 -12.63 -5.85
N SER A 161 -14.43 -12.65 -5.61
CA SER A 161 -15.30 -13.77 -5.97
C SER A 161 -15.68 -13.74 -7.45
N THR A 162 -15.98 -12.56 -7.98
CA THR A 162 -16.32 -12.36 -9.40
C THR A 162 -15.11 -12.09 -10.26
N ARG A 163 -13.97 -11.74 -9.64
CA ARG A 163 -12.72 -11.31 -10.29
C ARG A 163 -12.91 -10.11 -11.23
N LYS A 164 -13.70 -9.14 -10.78
CA LYS A 164 -14.02 -7.93 -11.55
C LYS A 164 -13.88 -6.68 -10.70
N ILE A 165 -13.58 -5.57 -11.38
CA ILE A 165 -13.71 -4.25 -10.78
C ILE A 165 -15.20 -3.97 -10.61
N GLU A 166 -15.61 -3.72 -9.36
CA GLU A 166 -16.97 -3.33 -9.02
C GLU A 166 -17.16 -1.82 -9.11
N GLU A 167 -16.12 -1.07 -8.73
CA GLU A 167 -16.23 0.37 -8.58
C GLU A 167 -14.87 1.05 -8.80
N ALA A 168 -14.88 2.19 -9.49
CA ALA A 168 -13.74 3.07 -9.63
C ALA A 168 -13.95 4.30 -8.75
N LEU A 169 -12.99 4.56 -7.88
CA LEU A 169 -13.08 5.53 -6.79
C LEU A 169 -11.94 6.54 -6.88
N ILE A 170 -12.15 7.72 -6.33
CA ILE A 170 -11.16 8.80 -6.26
C ILE A 170 -10.65 9.18 -7.66
N PRO A 171 -11.49 9.84 -8.47
CA PRO A 171 -11.09 10.30 -9.78
C PRO A 171 -10.00 11.36 -9.70
N PHE A 172 -9.17 11.46 -10.74
CA PHE A 172 -8.18 12.52 -10.88
C PHE A 172 -8.22 13.15 -12.27
N GLU A 173 -7.77 14.39 -12.36
CA GLU A 173 -7.79 15.16 -13.60
C GLU A 173 -6.61 14.76 -14.51
N GLU A 174 -6.76 15.02 -15.82
CA GLU A 174 -5.73 14.74 -16.83
C GLU A 174 -4.38 15.39 -16.53
N LYS A 175 -4.40 16.60 -15.97
CA LYS A 175 -3.16 17.27 -15.53
C LYS A 175 -2.33 16.44 -14.55
N MET A 176 -2.96 15.47 -13.87
CA MET A 176 -2.31 14.58 -12.90
C MET A 176 -1.61 13.38 -13.55
N ASP A 177 -1.82 13.09 -14.83
CA ASP A 177 -1.14 12.00 -15.55
C ASP A 177 0.40 12.12 -15.43
N LYS A 178 0.90 13.34 -15.37
CA LYS A 178 2.33 13.64 -15.20
C LYS A 178 2.90 13.28 -13.82
N TYR A 179 2.05 13.01 -12.84
CA TYR A 179 2.40 12.59 -11.49
C TYR A 179 2.41 11.06 -11.34
N SER A 180 2.12 10.34 -12.42
CA SER A 180 2.24 8.89 -12.43
C SER A 180 3.56 8.45 -11.79
N THR A 181 3.48 7.62 -10.78
CA THR A 181 4.64 7.19 -10.00
C THR A 181 4.70 5.68 -9.91
N THR A 182 5.91 5.17 -9.87
CA THR A 182 6.19 3.75 -9.60
C THR A 182 6.39 3.46 -8.11
N ALA A 183 6.08 4.42 -7.24
CA ALA A 183 6.18 4.20 -5.79
C ALA A 183 5.21 3.12 -5.33
N PHE A 184 5.76 2.05 -4.78
CA PHE A 184 5.00 0.90 -4.30
C PHE A 184 4.45 1.08 -2.89
N THR A 185 4.87 2.12 -2.18
CA THR A 185 4.44 2.36 -0.80
C THR A 185 2.96 2.71 -0.76
N ILE A 186 2.19 1.95 -0.03
CA ILE A 186 0.82 2.31 0.35
C ILE A 186 0.90 3.26 1.54
N TYR A 187 0.16 4.32 1.42
CA TYR A 187 -0.14 5.20 2.54
C TYR A 187 -1.58 4.94 3.00
N ALA A 188 -1.85 3.72 3.40
CA ALA A 188 -3.15 3.32 3.90
C ALA A 188 -3.02 2.77 5.32
N SER A 189 -3.80 3.31 6.23
CA SER A 189 -4.01 2.75 7.56
C SER A 189 -5.41 2.14 7.61
N GLN A 190 -5.52 0.90 8.01
CA GLN A 190 -6.79 0.19 8.08
C GLN A 190 -7.14 -0.12 9.54
N TYR A 191 -8.38 0.16 9.90
CA TYR A 191 -8.94 -0.22 11.17
C TYR A 191 -10.36 -0.76 10.96
N GLN A 192 -10.58 -2.04 11.27
CA GLN A 192 -11.84 -2.76 11.02
C GLN A 192 -12.27 -2.64 9.55
N ASP A 193 -13.47 -2.14 9.29
CA ASP A 193 -14.08 -1.99 7.95
C ASP A 193 -13.86 -0.59 7.34
N THR A 194 -12.85 0.12 7.82
CA THR A 194 -12.50 1.46 7.34
C THR A 194 -11.02 1.54 7.09
N ALA A 195 -10.64 2.14 5.97
CA ALA A 195 -9.26 2.47 5.66
C ALA A 195 -9.11 3.97 5.42
N PHE A 196 -7.96 4.51 5.79
CA PHE A 196 -7.59 5.89 5.47
C PHE A 196 -6.47 5.87 4.45
N LEU A 197 -6.73 6.46 3.30
CA LEU A 197 -5.82 6.47 2.16
C LEU A 197 -5.30 7.89 1.90
N ILE A 198 -3.99 8.00 1.77
CA ILE A 198 -3.32 9.16 1.20
C ILE A 198 -2.38 8.71 0.08
N TYR A 199 -2.15 9.54 -0.90
CA TYR A 199 -1.22 9.25 -2.00
C TYR A 199 -0.39 10.49 -2.35
N PRO A 200 0.75 10.32 -3.03
CA PRO A 200 1.68 11.41 -3.32
C PRO A 200 1.00 12.57 -4.06
N PHE A 201 1.48 13.79 -3.82
CA PHE A 201 0.98 15.02 -4.45
C PHE A 201 -0.49 15.34 -4.15
N ASN A 202 -0.99 14.84 -3.02
CA ASN A 202 -2.32 15.10 -2.54
C ASN A 202 -2.26 15.54 -1.08
N ASP A 203 -3.09 16.50 -0.73
CA ASP A 203 -3.27 17.02 0.63
C ASP A 203 -4.48 16.40 1.36
N THR A 204 -5.24 15.55 0.65
CA THR A 204 -6.48 14.97 1.15
C THR A 204 -6.27 13.54 1.64
N ILE A 205 -6.70 13.29 2.88
CA ILE A 205 -6.87 11.94 3.42
C ILE A 205 -8.28 11.48 3.11
N TYR A 206 -8.40 10.38 2.41
CA TYR A 206 -9.68 9.75 2.09
C TYR A 206 -10.04 8.67 3.09
N GLU A 207 -11.28 8.68 3.55
CA GLU A 207 -11.90 7.56 4.23
C GLU A 207 -12.49 6.62 3.19
N VAL A 208 -12.10 5.36 3.27
CA VAL A 208 -12.57 4.28 2.40
C VAL A 208 -13.33 3.27 3.24
N SER A 209 -14.54 2.96 2.84
CA SER A 209 -15.41 2.00 3.52
C SER A 209 -16.25 1.20 2.52
N SER A 210 -17.12 0.33 3.00
CA SER A 210 -18.09 -0.38 2.14
C SER A 210 -19.03 0.56 1.37
N LYS A 211 -19.14 1.83 1.78
CA LYS A 211 -19.97 2.86 1.14
C LYS A 211 -19.25 3.64 0.04
N GLY A 212 -17.97 3.35 -0.19
CA GLY A 212 -17.12 4.05 -1.15
C GLY A 212 -15.97 4.82 -0.50
N ALA A 213 -15.42 5.79 -1.21
CA ALA A 213 -14.34 6.66 -0.75
C ALA A 213 -14.81 8.11 -0.69
N GLN A 214 -14.48 8.81 0.39
CA GLN A 214 -14.82 10.22 0.57
C GLN A 214 -13.67 10.99 1.21
N PRO A 215 -13.50 12.29 0.89
CA PRO A 215 -12.56 13.14 1.60
C PRO A 215 -12.89 13.21 3.09
N PHE A 216 -11.90 12.96 3.94
CA PHE A 216 -12.06 12.95 5.39
C PHE A 216 -11.35 14.13 6.05
N TYR A 217 -10.05 14.27 5.78
CA TYR A 217 -9.27 15.44 6.17
C TYR A 217 -8.60 16.08 4.97
N THR A 218 -8.41 17.39 5.03
CA THR A 218 -7.51 18.13 4.14
C THR A 218 -6.37 18.70 4.97
N ILE A 219 -5.14 18.53 4.52
CA ILE A 219 -3.95 18.99 5.23
C ILE A 219 -3.48 20.29 4.59
N ASP A 220 -3.39 21.32 5.39
CA ASP A 220 -2.85 22.60 4.98
C ASP A 220 -1.43 22.76 5.55
N PHE A 221 -0.43 22.75 4.65
CA PHE A 221 0.98 22.95 4.98
C PHE A 221 1.38 24.44 4.98
N THR A 222 0.40 25.33 5.05
CA THR A 222 0.60 26.77 5.06
C THR A 222 1.27 27.30 3.78
N GLN A 223 2.41 27.98 3.93
CA GLN A 223 3.17 28.53 2.80
C GLN A 223 3.92 27.45 1.99
N ARG A 224 3.92 26.19 2.45
CA ARG A 224 4.60 25.07 1.80
C ARG A 224 3.64 24.10 1.11
N ASN A 225 2.39 24.49 0.92
CA ASN A 225 1.47 23.77 0.05
C ASN A 225 2.05 23.67 -1.37
N LEU A 226 1.79 22.56 -2.04
CA LEU A 226 2.20 22.37 -3.41
C LEU A 226 1.40 23.34 -4.31
N PRO A 227 2.06 24.21 -5.10
CA PRO A 227 1.33 25.09 -6.01
C PRO A 227 0.60 24.32 -7.11
N ASP A 228 -0.58 24.79 -7.49
CA ASP A 228 -1.44 24.16 -8.51
C ASP A 228 -0.79 24.06 -9.90
N ASP A 229 0.13 24.99 -10.19
CA ASP A 229 0.78 25.15 -11.49
C ASP A 229 2.16 24.47 -11.58
N ILE A 230 2.59 23.76 -10.52
CA ILE A 230 3.92 23.18 -10.51
C ILE A 230 4.04 21.98 -11.48
N GLU A 231 5.14 21.92 -12.21
CA GLU A 231 5.50 20.84 -13.10
C GLU A 231 6.37 19.79 -12.35
N PRO A 232 5.83 18.63 -11.94
CA PRO A 232 6.48 17.75 -10.97
C PRO A 232 7.58 16.86 -11.51
N ILE A 233 7.74 16.77 -12.83
CA ILE A 233 8.60 15.75 -13.45
C ILE A 233 10.00 16.27 -13.77
N ASN A 234 10.24 17.56 -13.64
CA ASN A 234 11.55 18.12 -13.94
C ASN A 234 12.49 18.12 -12.71
N ASN A 235 13.79 18.23 -12.99
CA ASN A 235 14.80 18.31 -11.93
C ASN A 235 14.59 19.52 -11.00
N SER A 236 13.96 20.59 -11.49
CA SER A 236 13.64 21.78 -10.71
C SER A 236 12.66 21.48 -9.58
N PHE A 237 11.64 20.66 -9.84
CA PHE A 237 10.70 20.22 -8.80
C PHE A 237 11.41 19.38 -7.72
N ARG A 238 12.21 18.37 -8.14
CA ARG A 238 12.96 17.53 -7.21
C ARG A 238 13.89 18.38 -6.33
N LEU A 239 14.54 19.37 -6.91
CA LEU A 239 15.38 20.29 -6.18
C LEU A 239 14.58 21.20 -5.24
N ALA A 240 13.41 21.70 -5.65
CA ALA A 240 12.56 22.53 -4.82
C ALA A 240 12.04 21.76 -3.60
N VAL A 241 11.62 20.50 -3.79
CA VAL A 241 11.24 19.60 -2.69
C VAL A 241 12.42 19.29 -1.78
N ALA A 242 13.58 18.98 -2.36
CA ALA A 242 14.81 18.70 -1.59
C ALA A 242 15.29 19.91 -0.77
N LYS A 243 15.02 21.13 -1.24
CA LYS A 243 15.29 22.37 -0.49
C LYS A 243 14.23 22.71 0.55
N GLY A 244 13.19 21.88 0.69
CA GLY A 244 12.13 22.08 1.65
C GLY A 244 11.17 23.23 1.31
N ASN A 245 11.14 23.70 0.05
CA ASN A 245 10.24 24.77 -0.37
C ASN A 245 8.78 24.34 -0.37
N PHE A 246 8.51 23.03 -0.61
CA PHE A 246 7.16 22.49 -0.66
C PHE A 246 7.10 21.13 0.02
N VAL A 247 5.92 20.80 0.54
CA VAL A 247 5.60 19.45 1.03
C VAL A 247 4.87 18.72 -0.09
N LYS A 248 5.44 17.63 -0.58
CA LYS A 248 4.85 16.82 -1.67
C LYS A 248 3.72 15.87 -1.23
N GLY A 249 3.29 15.99 0.00
CA GLY A 249 2.31 15.13 0.64
C GLY A 249 2.88 14.43 1.88
N LEU A 250 2.01 13.72 2.58
CA LEU A 250 2.43 12.86 3.68
C LEU A 250 3.05 11.59 3.11
N SER A 251 4.19 11.19 3.62
CA SER A 251 4.76 9.89 3.37
C SER A 251 5.24 9.31 4.69
N TYR A 252 5.04 8.03 4.87
CA TYR A 252 5.75 7.29 5.90
C TYR A 252 7.11 6.92 5.32
N THR A 253 8.15 7.63 5.72
CA THR A 253 9.51 7.12 5.59
C THR A 253 9.82 6.44 6.91
N TYR A 254 10.02 5.14 6.86
CA TYR A 254 10.60 4.39 7.98
C TYR A 254 12.09 4.70 8.04
#